data_9a8d155394c732229d7d81bbdfde1fbe
#
_entry.id   9a8d155394c732229d7d81bbdfde1fbe
#
_cell.length_a   1.000
_cell.length_b   1.000
_cell.length_c   1.000
_cell.angle_alpha   90.00
_cell.angle_beta   90.00
_cell.angle_gamma   90.00
#
_symmetry.space_group_name_H-M   'P 1'
#
loop_
_entity.id
_entity.type
_entity.pdbx_description
1 polymer ?
#
loop_
_entity_poly.entity_id
_entity_poly.type
_entity_poly.pdbx_seq_one_letter_code
_entity_poly.pdbx_strand_id
1 'polypeptide(L)'
;MTKLNEEESFLEALKTRKKWVNDYLKKDYRKELFIPQDIYDGVFSYLRVSGKVLRPSVLYFSCGAVGGEESLATPAAVAIELFHTWTIVHDDIMDRDKLRRGSKTVHEEFRQRALDTGKFDQKEAYHYGVSVGIMTGEVQHGWATSLLSELY
;
A
#
# COMPACT_ATOMS: atom_id res chain seq x y z
N MET A 1 24.65 -21.15 17.87
CA MET A 1 23.75 -19.98 17.74
C MET A 1 22.48 -20.31 18.51
N THR A 2 22.10 -19.47 19.47
CA THR A 2 20.90 -19.70 20.27
C THR A 2 19.67 -19.28 19.45
N LYS A 3 18.52 -19.97 19.61
CA LYS A 3 17.24 -19.73 18.91
C LYS A 3 16.78 -18.27 18.98
N LEU A 4 17.07 -17.56 20.08
CA LEU A 4 16.84 -16.12 20.25
C LEU A 4 17.65 -15.25 19.25
N ASN A 5 18.89 -15.65 18.94
CA ASN A 5 19.75 -14.91 18.01
C ASN A 5 19.28 -15.05 16.54
N GLU A 6 18.66 -16.17 16.19
CA GLU A 6 18.12 -16.40 14.85
C GLU A 6 16.83 -15.61 14.63
N GLU A 7 15.96 -15.53 15.64
CA GLU A 7 14.72 -14.76 15.60
C GLU A 7 15.00 -13.25 15.49
N GLU A 8 15.94 -12.73 16.28
CA GLU A 8 16.37 -11.34 16.20
C GLU A 8 16.97 -11.00 14.82
N SER A 9 17.80 -11.89 14.27
CA SER A 9 18.39 -11.72 12.93
C SER A 9 17.33 -11.71 11.84
N PHE A 10 16.32 -12.57 11.92
CA PHE A 10 15.21 -12.61 10.97
C PHE A 10 14.35 -11.33 11.03
N LEU A 11 14.02 -10.87 12.24
CA LEU A 11 13.27 -9.63 12.41
C LEU A 11 14.01 -8.41 11.87
N GLU A 12 15.32 -8.35 12.03
CA GLU A 12 16.14 -7.27 11.48
C GLU A 12 16.20 -7.34 9.94
N ALA A 13 16.29 -8.54 9.37
CA ALA A 13 16.20 -8.76 7.95
C ALA A 13 14.85 -8.28 7.36
N LEU A 14 13.74 -8.53 8.05
CA LEU A 14 12.41 -8.01 7.66
C LEU A 14 12.35 -6.48 7.72
N LYS A 15 12.90 -5.85 8.78
CA LYS A 15 12.93 -4.39 8.92
C LYS A 15 13.73 -3.73 7.80
N THR A 16 14.85 -4.31 7.42
CA THR A 16 15.69 -3.82 6.33
C THR A 16 14.92 -3.80 5.02
N ARG A 17 14.26 -4.90 4.65
CA ARG A 17 13.48 -5.01 3.41
C ARG A 17 12.25 -4.11 3.40
N LYS A 18 11.59 -3.97 4.54
CA LYS A 18 10.52 -2.98 4.73
C LYS A 18 11.02 -1.56 4.47
N LYS A 19 12.24 -1.22 4.94
CA LYS A 19 12.84 0.08 4.69
C LYS A 19 13.06 0.30 3.20
N TRP A 20 13.56 -0.69 2.44
CA TRP A 20 13.76 -0.57 1.00
C TRP A 20 12.46 -0.25 0.25
N VAL A 21 11.38 -0.96 0.56
CA VAL A 21 10.05 -0.68 -0.01
C VAL A 21 9.61 0.75 0.29
N ASN A 22 9.68 1.16 1.56
CA ASN A 22 9.25 2.49 1.97
C ASN A 22 10.09 3.61 1.34
N ASP A 23 11.41 3.41 1.25
CA ASP A 23 12.32 4.39 0.65
C ASP A 23 12.08 4.52 -0.87
N TYR A 24 11.75 3.41 -1.53
CA TYR A 24 11.38 3.41 -2.95
C TYR A 24 10.09 4.20 -3.18
N LEU A 25 9.01 3.87 -2.46
CA LEU A 25 7.73 4.57 -2.56
C LEU A 25 7.85 6.08 -2.34
N LYS A 26 8.73 6.52 -1.42
CA LYS A 26 8.97 7.94 -1.16
C LYS A 26 9.68 8.65 -2.30
N LYS A 27 10.54 7.95 -3.04
CA LYS A 27 11.40 8.53 -4.10
C LYS A 27 10.77 8.42 -5.48
N ASP A 28 9.79 7.54 -5.67
CA ASP A 28 9.17 7.32 -6.97
C ASP A 28 8.45 8.59 -7.44
N TYR A 29 8.82 9.07 -8.63
CA TYR A 29 8.27 10.28 -9.23
C TYR A 29 6.77 10.18 -9.54
N ARG A 30 6.24 8.96 -9.72
CA ARG A 30 4.83 8.73 -10.06
C ARG A 30 3.88 9.27 -9.02
N LYS A 31 4.31 9.41 -7.77
CA LYS A 31 3.50 10.03 -6.71
C LYS A 31 3.07 11.47 -7.04
N GLU A 32 3.85 12.19 -7.85
CA GLU A 32 3.55 13.55 -8.27
C GLU A 32 2.40 13.61 -9.30
N LEU A 33 2.03 12.46 -9.88
CA LEU A 33 0.93 12.32 -10.84
C LEU A 33 -0.43 12.10 -10.17
N PHE A 34 -0.46 11.84 -8.86
CA PHE A 34 -1.68 11.50 -8.13
C PHE A 34 -2.45 12.77 -7.74
N ILE A 35 -3.30 13.21 -8.66
CA ILE A 35 -4.18 14.37 -8.50
C ILE A 35 -5.64 13.94 -8.71
N PRO A 36 -6.63 14.56 -8.01
CA PRO A 36 -6.48 15.59 -6.96
C PRO A 36 -5.89 15.04 -5.66
N GLN A 37 -5.70 15.91 -4.66
CA GLN A 37 -5.09 15.59 -3.37
C GLN A 37 -5.75 14.41 -2.66
N ASP A 38 -7.07 14.24 -2.78
CA ASP A 38 -7.78 13.12 -2.16
C ASP A 38 -7.33 11.76 -2.74
N ILE A 39 -6.97 11.71 -4.02
CA ILE A 39 -6.39 10.50 -4.62
C ILE A 39 -5.01 10.22 -4.05
N TYR A 40 -4.15 11.25 -3.95
CA TYR A 40 -2.84 11.10 -3.31
C TYR A 40 -2.97 10.59 -1.87
N ASP A 41 -3.84 11.21 -1.08
CA ASP A 41 -4.05 10.82 0.32
C ASP A 41 -4.59 9.39 0.44
N GLY A 42 -5.53 9.02 -0.41
CA GLY A 42 -6.10 7.68 -0.47
C GLY A 42 -5.04 6.62 -0.80
N VAL A 43 -4.25 6.84 -1.86
CA VAL A 43 -3.18 5.93 -2.30
C VAL A 43 -2.20 5.65 -1.17
N PHE A 44 -1.83 6.66 -0.40
CA PHE A 44 -0.88 6.52 0.70
C PHE A 44 -1.51 6.16 2.05
N SER A 45 -2.84 6.15 2.18
CA SER A 45 -3.53 5.88 3.45
C SER A 45 -3.04 4.58 4.11
N TYR A 46 -3.12 3.45 3.43
CA TYR A 46 -2.67 2.16 3.96
C TYR A 46 -1.16 1.96 3.92
N LEU A 47 -0.47 2.59 2.97
CA LEU A 47 0.98 2.52 2.86
C LEU A 47 1.68 3.24 4.02
N ARG A 48 1.08 4.31 4.57
CA ARG A 48 1.59 5.02 5.76
C ARG A 48 1.46 4.20 7.04
N VAL A 49 0.38 3.43 7.15
CA VAL A 49 0.10 2.55 8.31
C VAL A 49 0.70 1.16 8.10
N SER A 50 1.81 1.08 7.40
CA SER A 50 2.38 -0.14 6.87
C SER A 50 2.39 -1.32 7.85
N GLY A 51 1.87 -2.45 7.40
CA GLY A 51 1.97 -3.74 8.06
C GLY A 51 3.42 -4.27 8.10
N LYS A 52 3.56 -5.58 8.29
CA LYS A 52 4.87 -6.25 8.36
C LYS A 52 5.60 -6.34 7.01
N VAL A 53 4.97 -5.92 5.90
CA VAL A 53 5.53 -5.97 4.52
C VAL A 53 6.09 -7.37 4.19
N LEU A 54 5.34 -8.41 4.57
CA LEU A 54 5.80 -9.79 4.45
C LEU A 54 5.90 -10.27 2.99
N ARG A 55 4.94 -9.85 2.12
CA ARG A 55 4.93 -10.25 0.71
C ARG A 55 6.15 -9.76 -0.05
N PRO A 56 6.52 -8.47 0.02
CA PRO A 56 7.79 -7.99 -0.48
C PRO A 56 9.00 -8.72 0.09
N SER A 57 9.00 -9.01 1.39
CA SER A 57 10.11 -9.70 2.04
C SER A 57 10.30 -11.12 1.50
N VAL A 58 9.20 -11.86 1.26
CA VAL A 58 9.27 -13.19 0.63
C VAL A 58 9.89 -13.10 -0.76
N LEU A 59 9.52 -12.09 -1.57
CA LEU A 59 10.11 -11.90 -2.90
C LEU A 59 11.62 -11.65 -2.81
N TYR A 60 12.06 -10.77 -1.91
CA TYR A 60 13.51 -10.52 -1.71
C TYR A 60 14.25 -11.80 -1.29
N PHE A 61 13.73 -12.52 -0.29
CA PHE A 61 14.36 -13.78 0.15
C PHE A 61 14.40 -14.83 -0.97
N SER A 62 13.35 -14.92 -1.80
CA SER A 62 13.33 -15.82 -2.95
C SER A 62 14.39 -15.44 -3.98
N CYS A 63 14.55 -14.14 -4.25
CA CYS A 63 15.60 -13.63 -5.14
C CYS A 63 16.99 -14.02 -4.62
N GLY A 64 17.29 -13.74 -3.36
CA GLY A 64 18.56 -14.09 -2.73
C GLY A 64 18.81 -15.59 -2.68
N ALA A 65 17.78 -16.40 -2.43
CA ALA A 65 17.90 -17.86 -2.35
C ALA A 65 18.32 -18.53 -3.68
N VAL A 66 18.01 -17.89 -4.83
CA VAL A 66 18.45 -18.35 -6.15
C VAL A 66 19.73 -17.66 -6.64
N GLY A 67 20.41 -16.90 -5.76
CA GLY A 67 21.67 -16.20 -6.06
C GLY A 67 21.49 -14.85 -6.76
N GLY A 68 20.27 -14.29 -6.78
CA GLY A 68 19.99 -12.97 -7.32
C GLY A 68 20.38 -11.86 -6.34
N GLU A 69 20.62 -10.67 -6.87
CA GLU A 69 20.83 -9.46 -6.06
C GLU A 69 19.47 -8.88 -5.62
N GLU A 70 19.18 -8.99 -4.32
CA GLU A 70 17.89 -8.58 -3.76
C GLU A 70 17.53 -7.12 -4.05
N SER A 71 18.52 -6.21 -4.09
CA SER A 71 18.29 -4.79 -4.33
C SER A 71 17.63 -4.52 -5.70
N LEU A 72 17.94 -5.34 -6.71
CA LEU A 72 17.35 -5.25 -8.05
C LEU A 72 15.88 -5.70 -8.09
N ALA A 73 15.45 -6.50 -7.12
CA ALA A 73 14.06 -6.94 -7.00
C ALA A 73 13.12 -5.87 -6.39
N THR A 74 13.66 -4.70 -5.98
CA THR A 74 12.87 -3.68 -5.27
C THR A 74 11.64 -3.20 -6.05
N PRO A 75 11.67 -2.89 -7.35
CA PRO A 75 10.45 -2.49 -8.07
C PRO A 75 9.37 -3.58 -8.05
N ALA A 76 9.75 -4.85 -8.23
CA ALA A 76 8.81 -5.98 -8.16
C ALA A 76 8.25 -6.15 -6.73
N ALA A 77 9.08 -6.00 -5.71
CA ALA A 77 8.67 -6.07 -4.31
C ALA A 77 7.68 -4.96 -3.95
N VAL A 78 7.91 -3.74 -4.44
CA VAL A 78 6.98 -2.61 -4.28
C VAL A 78 5.67 -2.87 -5.03
N ALA A 79 5.72 -3.40 -6.26
CA ALA A 79 4.53 -3.74 -7.03
C ALA A 79 3.64 -4.75 -6.30
N ILE A 80 4.23 -5.79 -5.69
CA ILE A 80 3.48 -6.78 -4.88
C ILE A 80 2.79 -6.13 -3.68
N GLU A 81 3.42 -5.18 -3.00
CA GLU A 81 2.79 -4.47 -1.87
C GLU A 81 1.65 -3.56 -2.35
N LEU A 82 1.82 -2.89 -3.49
CA LEU A 82 0.76 -2.09 -4.11
C LEU A 82 -0.42 -2.95 -4.54
N PHE A 83 -0.20 -4.09 -5.20
CA PHE A 83 -1.25 -5.06 -5.52
C PHE A 83 -2.00 -5.55 -4.27
N HIS A 84 -1.26 -5.87 -3.21
CA HIS A 84 -1.89 -6.25 -1.96
C HIS A 84 -2.73 -5.12 -1.37
N THR A 85 -2.24 -3.89 -1.40
CA THR A 85 -2.96 -2.74 -0.86
C THR A 85 -4.22 -2.44 -1.69
N TRP A 86 -4.11 -2.51 -3.02
CA TRP A 86 -5.25 -2.42 -3.94
C TRP A 86 -6.36 -3.40 -3.60
N THR A 87 -6.03 -4.70 -3.45
CA THR A 87 -7.05 -5.71 -3.11
C THR A 87 -7.72 -5.41 -1.77
N ILE A 88 -6.97 -4.94 -0.76
CA ILE A 88 -7.53 -4.60 0.54
C ILE A 88 -8.48 -3.41 0.46
N VAL A 89 -8.11 -2.36 -0.30
CA VAL A 89 -8.97 -1.17 -0.44
C VAL A 89 -10.33 -1.54 -1.05
N HIS A 90 -10.34 -2.40 -2.07
CA HIS A 90 -11.59 -2.85 -2.69
C HIS A 90 -12.37 -3.82 -1.80
N ASP A 91 -11.68 -4.72 -1.11
CA ASP A 91 -12.26 -5.67 -0.16
C ASP A 91 -13.02 -4.94 0.96
N ASP A 92 -12.41 -3.90 1.55
CA ASP A 92 -13.05 -3.06 2.56
C ASP A 92 -14.35 -2.40 2.08
N ILE A 93 -14.44 -2.04 0.80
CA ILE A 93 -15.66 -1.50 0.20
C ILE A 93 -16.72 -2.60 0.04
N MET A 94 -16.31 -3.76 -0.47
CA MET A 94 -17.20 -4.90 -0.71
C MET A 94 -17.78 -5.44 0.60
N ASP A 95 -16.94 -5.54 1.63
CA ASP A 95 -17.32 -6.01 2.97
C ASP A 95 -17.99 -4.93 3.82
N ARG A 96 -17.95 -3.68 3.36
CA ARG A 96 -18.46 -2.50 4.08
C ARG A 96 -17.75 -2.27 5.42
N ASP A 97 -16.48 -2.60 5.48
CA ASP A 97 -15.66 -2.45 6.67
C ASP A 97 -15.35 -0.97 6.91
N LYS A 98 -15.67 -0.49 8.11
CA LYS A 98 -15.40 0.90 8.49
C LYS A 98 -14.01 1.10 9.08
N LEU A 99 -13.43 0.05 9.62
CA LEU A 99 -12.16 0.09 10.33
C LEU A 99 -11.25 -1.05 9.88
N ARG A 100 -9.97 -0.74 9.71
CA ARG A 100 -8.91 -1.70 9.47
C ARG A 100 -7.70 -1.38 10.35
N ARG A 101 -7.26 -2.35 11.16
CA ARG A 101 -6.13 -2.18 12.10
C ARG A 101 -6.29 -0.99 13.04
N GLY A 102 -7.52 -0.68 13.44
CA GLY A 102 -7.86 0.42 14.34
C GLY A 102 -7.96 1.80 13.67
N SER A 103 -7.70 1.91 12.37
CA SER A 103 -7.89 3.13 11.59
C SER A 103 -9.10 3.03 10.67
N LYS A 104 -9.66 4.15 10.24
CA LYS A 104 -10.73 4.16 9.23
C LYS A 104 -10.23 3.53 7.93
N THR A 105 -11.11 2.79 7.25
CA THR A 105 -10.89 2.35 5.87
C THR A 105 -10.88 3.55 4.92
N VAL A 106 -10.30 3.42 3.74
CA VAL A 106 -10.19 4.53 2.78
C VAL A 106 -11.59 5.13 2.51
N HIS A 107 -12.56 4.31 2.13
CA HIS A 107 -13.90 4.82 1.80
C HIS A 107 -14.60 5.49 3.01
N GLU A 108 -14.38 5.01 4.23
CA GLU A 108 -14.96 5.62 5.43
C GLU A 108 -14.24 6.92 5.81
N GLU A 109 -12.93 7.01 5.61
CA GLU A 109 -12.16 8.25 5.81
C GLU A 109 -12.69 9.36 4.90
N PHE A 110 -12.84 9.08 3.60
CA PHE A 110 -13.30 10.09 2.63
C PHE A 110 -14.79 10.39 2.76
N ARG A 111 -15.62 9.42 3.17
CA ARG A 111 -16.99 9.69 3.59
C ARG A 111 -17.04 10.72 4.71
N GLN A 112 -16.23 10.54 5.74
CA GLN A 112 -16.19 11.47 6.87
C GLN A 112 -15.68 12.85 6.44
N ARG A 113 -14.60 12.92 5.66
CA ARG A 113 -14.09 14.18 5.11
C ARG A 113 -15.18 14.94 4.33
N ALA A 114 -15.96 14.26 3.50
CA ALA A 114 -17.06 14.87 2.75
C ALA A 114 -18.12 15.45 3.69
N LEU A 115 -18.54 14.72 4.72
CA LEU A 115 -19.47 15.20 5.74
C LEU A 115 -18.95 16.45 6.47
N ASP A 116 -17.68 16.46 6.82
CA ASP A 116 -17.05 17.55 7.56
C ASP A 116 -17.01 18.87 6.76
N THR A 117 -17.17 18.81 5.44
CA THR A 117 -17.34 20.01 4.61
C THR A 117 -18.70 20.71 4.81
N GLY A 118 -19.70 20.00 5.32
CA GLY A 118 -21.09 20.47 5.42
C GLY A 118 -21.84 20.61 4.10
N LYS A 119 -21.22 20.18 2.98
CA LYS A 119 -21.80 20.31 1.62
C LYS A 119 -22.52 19.04 1.15
N PHE A 120 -22.24 17.90 1.78
CA PHE A 120 -22.76 16.59 1.39
C PHE A 120 -23.73 16.07 2.44
N ASP A 121 -24.84 15.50 1.99
CA ASP A 121 -25.67 14.68 2.86
C ASP A 121 -25.04 13.29 3.10
N GLN A 122 -25.67 12.45 3.93
CA GLN A 122 -25.13 11.13 4.29
C GLN A 122 -24.97 10.20 3.07
N LYS A 123 -25.88 10.27 2.11
CA LYS A 123 -25.88 9.44 0.92
C LYS A 123 -24.78 9.88 -0.06
N GLU A 124 -24.71 11.16 -0.32
CA GLU A 124 -23.70 11.76 -1.19
C GLU A 124 -22.28 11.56 -0.61
N ALA A 125 -22.11 11.77 0.70
CA ALA A 125 -20.83 11.53 1.37
C ALA A 125 -20.40 10.07 1.28
N TYR A 126 -21.32 9.12 1.45
CA TYR A 126 -21.02 7.70 1.28
C TYR A 126 -20.60 7.39 -0.16
N HIS A 127 -21.34 7.89 -1.14
CA HIS A 127 -21.00 7.71 -2.55
C HIS A 127 -19.62 8.29 -2.89
N TYR A 128 -19.32 9.49 -2.37
CA TYR A 128 -18.02 10.13 -2.53
C TYR A 128 -16.89 9.24 -1.96
N GLY A 129 -17.05 8.76 -0.72
CA GLY A 129 -16.07 7.89 -0.08
C GLY A 129 -15.80 6.61 -0.85
N VAL A 130 -16.85 5.93 -1.32
CA VAL A 130 -16.73 4.73 -2.17
C VAL A 130 -16.03 5.05 -3.48
N SER A 131 -16.38 6.16 -4.13
CA SER A 131 -15.75 6.57 -5.40
C SER A 131 -14.25 6.82 -5.23
N VAL A 132 -13.85 7.56 -4.19
CA VAL A 132 -12.44 7.80 -3.89
C VAL A 132 -11.72 6.47 -3.56
N GLY A 133 -12.36 5.57 -2.81
CA GLY A 133 -11.80 4.25 -2.52
C GLY A 133 -11.54 3.42 -3.77
N ILE A 134 -12.50 3.35 -4.69
CA ILE A 134 -12.34 2.64 -5.98
C ILE A 134 -11.17 3.25 -6.78
N MET A 135 -11.16 4.58 -6.96
CA MET A 135 -10.11 5.26 -7.70
C MET A 135 -8.73 5.08 -7.05
N THR A 136 -8.67 5.11 -5.72
CA THR A 136 -7.45 4.82 -4.96
C THR A 136 -6.88 3.44 -5.31
N GLY A 137 -7.72 2.42 -5.31
CA GLY A 137 -7.31 1.08 -5.68
C GLY A 137 -6.82 1.01 -7.13
N GLU A 138 -7.55 1.58 -8.08
CA GLU A 138 -7.14 1.58 -9.49
C GLU A 138 -5.80 2.30 -9.72
N VAL A 139 -5.54 3.41 -9.02
CA VAL A 139 -4.24 4.09 -9.10
C VAL A 139 -3.12 3.21 -8.54
N GLN A 140 -3.35 2.51 -7.42
CA GLN A 140 -2.37 1.58 -6.86
C GLN A 140 -2.09 0.41 -7.82
N HIS A 141 -3.12 -0.15 -8.47
CA HIS A 141 -2.99 -1.19 -9.48
C HIS A 141 -2.19 -0.69 -10.70
N GLY A 142 -2.55 0.48 -11.24
CA GLY A 142 -1.83 1.11 -12.35
C GLY A 142 -0.36 1.39 -12.02
N TRP A 143 -0.09 1.87 -10.81
CA TRP A 143 1.28 2.10 -10.33
C TRP A 143 2.07 0.79 -10.26
N ALA A 144 1.50 -0.26 -9.67
CA ALA A 144 2.15 -1.58 -9.61
C ALA A 144 2.46 -2.13 -11.00
N THR A 145 1.51 -2.04 -11.93
CA THR A 145 1.68 -2.50 -13.33
C THR A 145 2.78 -1.72 -14.05
N SER A 146 2.83 -0.39 -13.86
CA SER A 146 3.88 0.46 -14.41
C SER A 146 5.28 0.05 -13.90
N LEU A 147 5.42 -0.26 -12.60
CA LEU A 147 6.68 -0.74 -12.03
C LEU A 147 7.13 -2.06 -12.65
N LEU A 148 6.20 -2.99 -12.87
CA LEU A 148 6.53 -4.28 -13.49
C LEU A 148 6.92 -4.14 -14.97
N SER A 149 6.31 -3.20 -15.70
CA SER A 149 6.63 -2.97 -17.12
C SER A 149 8.04 -2.41 -17.37
N GLU A 150 8.69 -1.86 -16.34
CA GLU A 150 10.06 -1.34 -16.42
C GLU A 150 11.14 -2.38 -16.09
N LEU A 151 10.74 -3.59 -15.74
CA LEU A 151 11.69 -4.68 -15.42
C LEU A 151 12.20 -5.43 -16.68
N TYR A 152 11.72 -5.08 -17.88
CA TYR A 152 12.10 -5.70 -19.14
C TYR A 152 12.86 -4.76 -20.05
#